data_5647a56a07a0d2c213dd33170b32601f
#
_entry.id   5647a56a07a0d2c213dd33170b32601f
#
_cell.length_a   1.000
_cell.length_b   1.000
_cell.length_c   1.000
_cell.angle_alpha   90.00
_cell.angle_beta   90.00
_cell.angle_gamma   90.00
#
_symmetry.space_group_name_H-M   'P 1'
#
loop_
_entity.id
_entity.type
_entity.pdbx_description
1 polymer ?
#
loop_
_entity_poly.entity_id
_entity_poly.type
_entity_poly.pdbx_seq_one_letter_code
_entity_poly.pdbx_strand_id
1 'polypeptide(L)'
;MPGQMETYLHVRGARKVLRRVHEVWESTFNTRAIAFRLEKGMPVDTAPIGVAVIRMVNAKSAGVILTVVPTTGDLDHAVIEGNWGLGESVVSGDITPDNFIVNKTTLAIERKVSKKTRWVISTGTGTAKADVPFHMQNAPCLDDAEIHELVRVALNVERYFGAPQDMEWVIDRDLPLPDSIVWVQARAAKYAAPRKEADADYIVDQMVRLFRQ
;
A
#
# COMPACT_ATOMS: atom_id res chain seq x y z
N MET A 1 8.70 4.84 8.52
CA MET A 1 7.74 5.16 9.60
C MET A 1 6.38 5.52 8.99
N PRO A 2 5.53 4.58 8.67
CA PRO A 2 4.24 4.87 8.04
C PRO A 2 3.29 5.57 9.03
N GLY A 3 2.55 6.56 8.53
CA GLY A 3 1.49 7.22 9.29
C GLY A 3 1.94 8.16 10.42
N GLN A 4 3.19 8.60 10.44
CA GLN A 4 3.69 9.49 11.49
C GLN A 4 3.80 10.94 11.05
N MET A 5 3.88 11.19 9.74
CA MET A 5 4.00 12.52 9.16
C MET A 5 2.70 12.90 8.47
N GLU A 6 2.44 14.18 8.35
CA GLU A 6 1.24 14.69 7.69
C GLU A 6 1.37 14.63 6.16
N THR A 7 0.24 14.41 5.50
CA THR A 7 0.10 14.50 4.04
C THR A 7 -1.02 15.48 3.72
N TYR A 8 -0.77 16.39 2.79
CA TYR A 8 -1.74 17.40 2.38
C TYR A 8 -2.06 17.23 0.90
N LEU A 9 -3.33 17.02 0.59
CA LEU A 9 -3.84 16.89 -0.77
C LEU A 9 -4.43 18.23 -1.28
N HIS A 10 -4.55 18.37 -2.60
CA HIS A 10 -5.14 19.53 -3.27
C HIS A 10 -4.55 20.89 -2.89
N VAL A 11 -3.26 20.93 -2.56
CA VAL A 11 -2.56 22.18 -2.27
C VAL A 11 -2.33 22.96 -3.57
N ARG A 12 -2.83 24.19 -3.68
CA ARG A 12 -2.71 25.03 -4.89
C ARG A 12 -1.95 26.32 -4.61
N GLY A 13 -1.01 26.64 -5.50
CA GLY A 13 -0.23 27.87 -5.47
C GLY A 13 1.02 27.79 -4.58
N ALA A 14 2.11 28.38 -5.03
CA ALA A 14 3.44 28.26 -4.41
C ALA A 14 3.46 28.60 -2.92
N ARG A 15 2.78 29.70 -2.52
CA ARG A 15 2.71 30.11 -1.10
C ARG A 15 2.10 29.04 -0.21
N LYS A 16 1.02 28.38 -0.67
CA LYS A 16 0.37 27.29 0.10
C LYS A 16 1.23 26.05 0.13
N VAL A 17 1.90 25.71 -0.98
CA VAL A 17 2.83 24.57 -1.03
C VAL A 17 3.95 24.76 -0.01
N LEU A 18 4.61 25.92 0.00
CA LEU A 18 5.67 26.23 0.98
C LEU A 18 5.17 26.12 2.42
N ARG A 19 3.98 26.66 2.70
CA ARG A 19 3.37 26.54 4.03
C ARG A 19 3.16 25.07 4.43
N ARG A 20 2.62 24.23 3.51
CA ARG A 20 2.40 22.81 3.79
C ARG A 20 3.70 22.03 3.97
N VAL A 21 4.76 22.39 3.25
CA VAL A 21 6.10 21.82 3.49
C VAL A 21 6.55 22.09 4.93
N HIS A 22 6.40 23.32 5.42
CA HIS A 22 6.70 23.64 6.83
C HIS A 22 5.85 22.83 7.81
N GLU A 23 4.55 22.73 7.57
CA GLU A 23 3.65 21.96 8.44
C GLU A 23 4.00 20.45 8.45
N VAL A 24 4.51 19.89 7.32
CA VAL A 24 5.04 18.50 7.29
C VAL A 24 6.30 18.41 8.15
N TRP A 25 7.22 19.38 8.09
CA TRP A 25 8.38 19.39 8.98
C TRP A 25 7.98 19.53 10.45
N GLU A 26 7.04 20.39 10.77
CA GLU A 26 6.50 20.54 12.14
C GLU A 26 5.90 19.23 12.65
N SER A 27 5.25 18.45 11.77
CA SER A 27 4.62 17.17 12.13
C SER A 27 5.62 16.11 12.62
N THR A 28 6.92 16.28 12.34
CA THR A 28 7.97 15.41 12.89
C THR A 28 8.11 15.53 14.42
N PHE A 29 7.60 16.62 15.00
CA PHE A 29 7.61 16.86 16.43
C PHE A 29 6.25 16.67 17.09
N ASN A 30 5.28 16.05 16.40
CA ASN A 30 4.02 15.67 17.03
C ASN A 30 4.24 14.55 18.07
N THR A 31 3.30 14.40 19.00
CA THR A 31 3.41 13.47 20.13
C THR A 31 3.70 12.03 19.66
N ARG A 32 3.04 11.59 18.57
CA ARG A 32 3.21 10.24 18.04
C ARG A 32 4.63 10.01 17.49
N ALA A 33 5.16 10.98 16.76
CA ALA A 33 6.51 10.91 16.19
C ALA A 33 7.60 10.96 17.27
N ILE A 34 7.41 11.77 18.32
CA ILE A 34 8.32 11.83 19.46
C ILE A 34 8.28 10.51 20.25
N ALA A 35 7.08 10.01 20.60
CA ALA A 35 6.93 8.75 21.34
C ALA A 35 7.60 7.59 20.61
N PHE A 36 7.41 7.48 19.29
CA PHE A 36 8.06 6.44 18.50
C PHE A 36 9.60 6.56 18.52
N ARG A 37 10.16 7.77 18.41
CA ARG A 37 11.63 7.95 18.47
C ARG A 37 12.18 7.58 19.83
N LEU A 38 11.51 7.96 20.90
CA LEU A 38 11.86 7.57 22.28
C LEU A 38 11.87 6.04 22.43
N GLU A 39 10.80 5.38 21.95
CA GLU A 39 10.70 3.91 21.98
C GLU A 39 11.86 3.22 21.21
N LYS A 40 12.31 3.82 20.13
CA LYS A 40 13.40 3.27 19.28
C LYS A 40 14.78 3.77 19.65
N GLY A 41 14.93 4.56 20.71
CA GLY A 41 16.22 5.13 21.11
C GLY A 41 16.80 6.13 20.11
N MET A 42 15.96 6.74 19.28
CA MET A 42 16.35 7.72 18.25
C MET A 42 16.37 9.14 18.84
N PRO A 43 17.22 10.06 18.33
CA PRO A 43 17.20 11.45 18.73
C PRO A 43 15.82 12.09 18.59
N VAL A 44 15.43 12.91 19.57
CA VAL A 44 14.12 13.62 19.55
C VAL A 44 14.24 15.07 19.15
N ASP A 45 15.40 15.64 19.24
CA ASP A 45 15.75 17.04 18.92
C ASP A 45 16.09 17.23 17.44
N THR A 46 16.40 16.17 16.73
CA THR A 46 16.69 16.17 15.30
C THR A 46 15.83 15.15 14.56
N ALA A 47 15.12 15.60 13.54
CA ALA A 47 14.25 14.74 12.73
C ALA A 47 14.30 15.18 11.26
N PRO A 48 15.45 15.02 10.57
CA PRO A 48 15.54 15.39 9.17
C PRO A 48 14.62 14.50 8.32
N ILE A 49 13.70 15.12 7.58
CA ILE A 49 12.85 14.45 6.59
C ILE A 49 12.85 15.19 5.27
N GLY A 50 12.80 14.45 4.18
CA GLY A 50 12.49 14.99 2.86
C GLY A 50 10.98 15.12 2.69
N VAL A 51 10.55 16.19 2.01
CA VAL A 51 9.15 16.39 1.61
C VAL A 51 9.06 16.29 0.09
N ALA A 52 8.25 15.35 -0.39
CA ALA A 52 7.93 15.24 -1.81
C ALA A 52 6.68 16.07 -2.13
N VAL A 53 6.76 16.91 -3.17
CA VAL A 53 5.61 17.62 -3.73
C VAL A 53 5.26 16.96 -5.05
N ILE A 54 4.14 16.26 -5.08
CA ILE A 54 3.69 15.46 -6.23
C ILE A 54 2.48 16.13 -6.87
N ARG A 55 2.39 16.10 -8.21
CA ARG A 55 1.18 16.56 -8.91
C ARG A 55 0.00 15.68 -8.52
N MET A 56 -1.15 16.32 -8.19
CA MET A 56 -2.40 15.58 -7.96
C MET A 56 -2.82 14.83 -9.21
N VAL A 57 -3.20 13.59 -9.03
CA VAL A 57 -3.68 12.67 -10.06
C VAL A 57 -5.20 12.69 -10.08
N ASN A 58 -5.82 12.63 -11.26
CA ASN A 58 -7.25 12.38 -11.41
C ASN A 58 -7.52 10.88 -11.24
N ALA A 59 -7.60 10.45 -9.99
CA ALA A 59 -7.63 9.03 -9.66
C ALA A 59 -8.88 8.32 -10.19
N LYS A 60 -8.69 7.29 -11.04
CA LYS A 60 -9.68 6.27 -11.35
C LYS A 60 -9.82 5.32 -10.18
N SER A 61 -8.71 4.78 -9.74
CA SER A 61 -8.58 3.86 -8.62
C SER A 61 -7.21 4.05 -7.97
N ALA A 62 -7.07 3.60 -6.72
CA ALA A 62 -5.81 3.64 -5.99
C ALA A 62 -5.75 2.50 -4.97
N GLY A 63 -4.54 2.16 -4.53
CA GLY A 63 -4.37 1.10 -3.57
C GLY A 63 -2.91 0.80 -3.25
N VAL A 64 -2.69 -0.42 -2.79
CA VAL A 64 -1.38 -0.95 -2.45
C VAL A 64 -1.09 -2.24 -3.20
N ILE A 65 0.18 -2.53 -3.43
CA ILE A 65 0.66 -3.82 -3.91
C ILE A 65 1.79 -4.29 -2.99
N LEU A 66 1.67 -5.53 -2.51
CA LEU A 66 2.74 -6.21 -1.80
C LEU A 66 3.30 -7.32 -2.69
N THR A 67 4.61 -7.39 -2.83
CA THR A 67 5.25 -8.46 -3.60
C THR A 67 5.50 -9.71 -2.75
N VAL A 68 4.70 -9.94 -1.74
CA VAL A 68 4.67 -11.08 -0.82
C VAL A 68 3.28 -11.17 -0.22
N VAL A 69 2.81 -12.38 0.08
CA VAL A 69 1.57 -12.54 0.87
C VAL A 69 1.88 -12.26 2.34
N PRO A 70 1.39 -11.15 2.93
CA PRO A 70 1.88 -10.70 4.23
C PRO A 70 1.54 -11.63 5.39
N THR A 71 0.48 -12.42 5.28
CA THR A 71 -0.01 -13.34 6.32
C THR A 71 0.72 -14.68 6.35
N THR A 72 1.22 -15.14 5.22
CA THR A 72 1.88 -16.46 5.07
C THR A 72 3.37 -16.36 4.81
N GLY A 73 3.85 -15.20 4.31
CA GLY A 73 5.21 -15.03 3.83
C GLY A 73 5.47 -15.71 2.48
N ASP A 74 4.41 -16.05 1.73
CA ASP A 74 4.53 -16.62 0.40
C ASP A 74 5.13 -15.59 -0.56
N LEU A 75 6.29 -15.93 -1.13
CA LEU A 75 7.06 -15.10 -2.05
C LEU A 75 6.69 -15.30 -3.53
N ASP A 76 5.90 -16.34 -3.84
CA ASP A 76 5.52 -16.67 -5.22
C ASP A 76 4.32 -15.87 -5.72
N HIS A 77 3.64 -15.16 -4.82
CA HIS A 77 2.49 -14.34 -5.13
C HIS A 77 2.69 -12.88 -4.74
N ALA A 78 2.09 -11.99 -5.54
CA ALA A 78 1.87 -10.60 -5.18
C ALA A 78 0.41 -10.38 -4.80
N VAL A 79 0.15 -9.49 -3.85
CA VAL A 79 -1.20 -9.13 -3.39
C VAL A 79 -1.46 -7.67 -3.73
N ILE A 80 -2.55 -7.39 -4.44
CA ILE A 80 -2.99 -6.05 -4.76
C ILE A 80 -4.31 -5.79 -4.03
N GLU A 81 -4.39 -4.68 -3.33
CA GLU A 81 -5.63 -4.17 -2.74
C GLU A 81 -5.95 -2.81 -3.31
N GLY A 82 -7.20 -2.58 -3.72
CA GLY A 82 -7.58 -1.33 -4.35
C GLY A 82 -9.04 -0.97 -4.21
N ASN A 83 -9.32 0.32 -4.36
CA ASN A 83 -10.67 0.87 -4.44
C ASN A 83 -10.74 1.96 -5.50
N TRP A 84 -11.96 2.34 -5.87
CA TRP A 84 -12.23 3.51 -6.69
C TRP A 84 -11.79 4.81 -6.02
N GLY A 85 -11.32 5.76 -6.81
CA GLY A 85 -10.93 7.09 -6.36
C GLY A 85 -9.56 7.15 -5.69
N LEU A 86 -9.42 8.03 -4.70
CA LEU A 86 -8.18 8.28 -3.97
C LEU A 86 -7.89 7.20 -2.92
N GLY A 87 -6.61 6.91 -2.68
CA GLY A 87 -6.13 5.85 -1.81
C GLY A 87 -6.42 6.00 -0.31
N GLU A 88 -6.85 7.19 0.15
CA GLU A 88 -7.17 7.42 1.58
C GLU A 88 -8.14 6.38 2.15
N SER A 89 -9.13 5.93 1.37
CA SER A 89 -10.14 4.95 1.81
C SER A 89 -9.58 3.55 2.00
N VAL A 90 -8.52 3.18 1.27
CA VAL A 90 -7.86 1.88 1.38
C VAL A 90 -6.94 1.88 2.60
N VAL A 91 -6.14 2.93 2.75
CA VAL A 91 -5.14 3.04 3.83
C VAL A 91 -5.78 3.23 5.20
N SER A 92 -6.94 3.92 5.29
CA SER A 92 -7.66 4.12 6.57
C SER A 92 -8.41 2.88 7.06
N GLY A 93 -8.62 1.87 6.22
CA GLY A 93 -9.41 0.69 6.55
C GLY A 93 -10.93 0.95 6.66
N ASP A 94 -11.41 2.08 6.15
CA ASP A 94 -12.83 2.47 6.20
C ASP A 94 -13.74 1.61 5.30
N ILE A 95 -13.13 0.89 4.36
CA ILE A 95 -13.82 0.06 3.38
C ILE A 95 -13.13 -1.28 3.19
N THR A 96 -13.88 -2.26 2.68
CA THR A 96 -13.30 -3.51 2.18
C THR A 96 -12.88 -3.31 0.72
N PRO A 97 -11.57 -3.32 0.42
CA PRO A 97 -11.08 -3.15 -0.95
C PRO A 97 -11.32 -4.39 -1.81
N ASP A 98 -11.17 -4.25 -3.13
CA ASP A 98 -10.93 -5.39 -3.99
C ASP A 98 -9.56 -5.99 -3.66
N ASN A 99 -9.46 -7.31 -3.76
CA ASN A 99 -8.21 -8.03 -3.53
C ASN A 99 -7.90 -8.90 -4.74
N PHE A 100 -6.66 -8.80 -5.23
CA PHE A 100 -6.14 -9.58 -6.35
C PHE A 100 -4.86 -10.27 -5.91
N ILE A 101 -4.82 -11.60 -6.01
CA ILE A 101 -3.62 -12.40 -5.76
C ILE A 101 -3.09 -12.83 -7.12
N VAL A 102 -1.83 -12.48 -7.40
CA VAL A 102 -1.23 -12.73 -8.71
C VAL A 102 -0.01 -13.61 -8.55
N ASN A 103 0.00 -14.75 -9.22
CA ASN A 103 1.20 -15.58 -9.27
C ASN A 103 2.29 -14.90 -10.09
N LYS A 104 3.46 -14.68 -9.51
CA LYS A 104 4.57 -13.91 -10.10
C LYS A 104 5.18 -14.54 -11.35
N THR A 105 5.06 -15.85 -11.50
CA THR A 105 5.62 -16.62 -12.63
C THR A 105 4.63 -16.78 -13.77
N THR A 106 3.41 -17.23 -13.46
CA THR A 106 2.38 -17.53 -14.45
C THR A 106 1.52 -16.33 -14.81
N LEU A 107 1.55 -15.28 -13.99
CA LEU A 107 0.69 -14.10 -14.05
C LEU A 107 -0.82 -14.42 -13.92
N ALA A 108 -1.15 -15.62 -13.44
CA ALA A 108 -2.54 -15.98 -13.13
C ALA A 108 -3.07 -15.10 -12.01
N ILE A 109 -4.29 -14.59 -12.19
CA ILE A 109 -4.95 -13.65 -11.27
C ILE A 109 -6.12 -14.35 -10.58
N GLU A 110 -6.08 -14.43 -9.25
CA GLU A 110 -7.23 -14.74 -8.41
C GLU A 110 -7.86 -13.43 -7.93
N ARG A 111 -9.20 -13.30 -8.05
CA ARG A 111 -9.91 -12.06 -7.74
C ARG A 111 -10.94 -12.24 -6.67
N LYS A 112 -10.93 -11.34 -5.70
CA LYS A 112 -12.01 -11.17 -4.72
C LYS A 112 -12.54 -9.75 -4.82
N VAL A 113 -13.59 -9.55 -5.62
CA VAL A 113 -14.23 -8.25 -5.79
C VAL A 113 -15.19 -8.02 -4.65
N SER A 114 -15.00 -6.91 -3.93
CA SER A 114 -15.83 -6.49 -2.81
C SER A 114 -16.91 -5.52 -3.26
N LYS A 115 -18.02 -5.46 -2.52
CA LYS A 115 -19.03 -4.40 -2.74
C LYS A 115 -18.51 -3.08 -2.19
N LYS A 116 -18.13 -2.16 -3.07
CA LYS A 116 -17.59 -0.83 -2.76
C LYS A 116 -18.70 0.21 -2.75
N THR A 117 -19.16 0.65 -1.58
CA THR A 117 -20.24 1.62 -1.46
C THR A 117 -19.76 3.06 -1.30
N ARG A 118 -18.51 3.24 -0.87
CA ARG A 118 -17.91 4.55 -0.59
C ARG A 118 -16.55 4.69 -1.28
N TRP A 119 -16.26 5.89 -1.74
CA TRP A 119 -14.96 6.28 -2.26
C TRP A 119 -14.56 7.68 -1.78
N VAL A 120 -13.29 8.02 -1.90
CA VAL A 120 -12.81 9.39 -1.71
C VAL A 120 -12.50 9.97 -3.07
N ILE A 121 -13.11 11.11 -3.37
CA ILE A 121 -12.95 11.79 -4.66
C ILE A 121 -12.32 13.18 -4.48
N SER A 122 -11.67 13.65 -5.54
CA SER A 122 -11.20 15.02 -5.64
C SER A 122 -12.37 15.96 -5.92
N THR A 123 -12.46 17.07 -5.16
CA THR A 123 -13.47 18.14 -5.36
C THR A 123 -12.86 19.38 -5.99
N GLY A 124 -11.60 19.33 -6.40
CA GLY A 124 -10.89 20.50 -6.91
C GLY A 124 -10.39 21.49 -5.85
N THR A 125 -10.93 21.48 -4.65
CA THR A 125 -10.48 22.29 -3.49
C THR A 125 -10.06 21.44 -2.29
N GLY A 126 -10.31 20.13 -2.34
CA GLY A 126 -10.02 19.15 -1.29
C GLY A 126 -10.46 17.77 -1.71
N THR A 127 -10.67 16.90 -0.73
CA THR A 127 -11.25 15.56 -0.89
C THR A 127 -12.64 15.51 -0.26
N ALA A 128 -13.52 14.64 -0.78
CA ALA A 128 -14.81 14.35 -0.19
C ALA A 128 -15.12 12.85 -0.24
N LYS A 129 -15.73 12.33 0.82
CA LYS A 129 -16.33 10.99 0.81
C LYS A 129 -17.65 11.06 0.06
N ALA A 130 -17.85 10.18 -0.91
CA ALA A 130 -19.06 10.10 -1.72
C ALA A 130 -19.50 8.64 -1.87
N ASP A 131 -20.74 8.44 -2.35
CA ASP A 131 -21.22 7.11 -2.67
C ASP A 131 -20.70 6.68 -4.05
N VAL A 132 -20.25 5.44 -4.15
CA VAL A 132 -19.86 4.85 -5.45
C VAL A 132 -21.12 4.64 -6.29
N PRO A 133 -21.13 5.05 -7.58
CA PRO A 133 -22.25 4.79 -8.49
C PRO A 133 -22.65 3.32 -8.49
N PHE A 134 -23.94 3.03 -8.49
CA PHE A 134 -24.46 1.67 -8.31
C PHE A 134 -23.83 0.64 -9.27
N HIS A 135 -23.64 1.00 -10.55
CA HIS A 135 -23.04 0.13 -11.57
C HIS A 135 -21.55 -0.18 -11.31
N MET A 136 -20.88 0.61 -10.50
CA MET A 136 -19.46 0.41 -10.15
C MET A 136 -19.26 -0.34 -8.82
N GLN A 137 -20.30 -0.45 -7.98
CA GLN A 137 -20.14 -0.99 -6.62
C GLN A 137 -19.60 -2.42 -6.60
N ASN A 138 -20.02 -3.26 -7.58
CA ASN A 138 -19.60 -4.65 -7.69
C ASN A 138 -18.64 -4.90 -8.87
N ALA A 139 -18.20 -3.84 -9.55
CA ALA A 139 -17.20 -3.95 -10.61
C ALA A 139 -15.78 -3.93 -10.03
N PRO A 140 -14.82 -4.68 -10.59
CA PRO A 140 -13.42 -4.60 -10.17
C PRO A 140 -12.86 -3.22 -10.46
N CYS A 141 -12.07 -2.67 -9.52
CA CYS A 141 -11.47 -1.34 -9.67
C CYS A 141 -10.24 -1.31 -10.58
N LEU A 142 -9.74 -2.48 -10.98
CA LEU A 142 -8.65 -2.70 -11.93
C LEU A 142 -9.08 -3.71 -12.99
N ASP A 143 -8.62 -3.53 -14.21
CA ASP A 143 -8.64 -4.54 -15.27
C ASP A 143 -7.35 -5.39 -15.26
N ASP A 144 -7.30 -6.44 -16.10
CA ASP A 144 -6.19 -7.37 -16.17
C ASP A 144 -4.90 -6.72 -16.65
N ALA A 145 -4.98 -5.79 -17.60
CA ALA A 145 -3.82 -5.10 -18.13
C ALA A 145 -3.19 -4.19 -17.06
N GLU A 146 -4.01 -3.49 -16.29
CA GLU A 146 -3.56 -2.68 -15.15
C GLU A 146 -2.91 -3.55 -14.06
N ILE A 147 -3.53 -4.70 -13.72
CA ILE A 147 -2.98 -5.64 -12.74
C ILE A 147 -1.61 -6.17 -13.19
N HIS A 148 -1.50 -6.62 -14.43
CA HIS A 148 -0.24 -7.15 -14.96
C HIS A 148 0.86 -6.08 -14.98
N GLU A 149 0.52 -4.85 -15.35
CA GLU A 149 1.50 -3.75 -15.38
C GLU A 149 1.95 -3.36 -13.96
N LEU A 150 1.02 -3.31 -12.99
CA LEU A 150 1.37 -3.09 -11.58
C LEU A 150 2.34 -4.17 -11.08
N VAL A 151 2.06 -5.44 -11.36
CA VAL A 151 2.94 -6.55 -10.96
C VAL A 151 4.29 -6.46 -11.65
N ARG A 152 4.33 -6.19 -12.96
CA ARG A 152 5.56 -6.06 -13.73
C ARG A 152 6.50 -5.02 -13.13
N VAL A 153 5.98 -3.84 -12.80
CA VAL A 153 6.78 -2.77 -12.18
C VAL A 153 7.18 -3.13 -10.76
N ALA A 154 6.27 -3.64 -9.95
CA ALA A 154 6.55 -4.02 -8.56
C ALA A 154 7.66 -5.08 -8.46
N LEU A 155 7.68 -6.07 -9.37
CA LEU A 155 8.75 -7.07 -9.44
C LEU A 155 10.10 -6.48 -9.87
N ASN A 156 10.11 -5.44 -10.72
CA ASN A 156 11.34 -4.72 -11.05
C ASN A 156 11.88 -3.97 -9.81
N VAL A 157 10.99 -3.35 -9.04
CA VAL A 157 11.36 -2.64 -7.80
C VAL A 157 11.85 -3.63 -6.74
N GLU A 158 11.17 -4.77 -6.56
CA GLU A 158 11.61 -5.85 -5.67
C GLU A 158 13.03 -6.33 -6.02
N ARG A 159 13.30 -6.58 -7.30
CA ARG A 159 14.64 -6.97 -7.77
C ARG A 159 15.69 -5.90 -7.52
N TYR A 160 15.34 -4.62 -7.71
CA TYR A 160 16.25 -3.51 -7.48
C TYR A 160 16.65 -3.37 -6.02
N PHE A 161 15.70 -3.51 -5.09
CA PHE A 161 15.95 -3.41 -3.65
C PHE A 161 16.38 -4.74 -3.01
N GLY A 162 16.27 -5.86 -3.70
CA GLY A 162 16.64 -7.19 -3.19
C GLY A 162 15.77 -7.71 -2.05
N ALA A 163 14.56 -7.18 -1.89
CA ALA A 163 13.61 -7.56 -0.84
C ALA A 163 12.17 -7.30 -1.27
N PRO A 164 11.18 -8.07 -0.75
CA PRO A 164 9.77 -7.82 -0.99
C PRO A 164 9.35 -6.39 -0.67
N GLN A 165 8.50 -5.83 -1.50
CA GLN A 165 8.07 -4.43 -1.45
C GLN A 165 6.60 -4.29 -1.07
N ASP A 166 6.31 -3.20 -0.37
CA ASP A 166 4.98 -2.65 -0.10
C ASP A 166 4.93 -1.28 -0.81
N MET A 167 4.10 -1.17 -1.84
CA MET A 167 4.07 -0.01 -2.73
C MET A 167 2.67 0.54 -2.87
N GLU A 168 2.55 1.88 -2.86
CA GLU A 168 1.30 2.59 -3.10
C GLU A 168 1.21 3.05 -4.55
N TRP A 169 0.06 2.84 -5.17
CA TRP A 169 -0.20 3.15 -6.56
C TRP A 169 -1.52 3.92 -6.75
N VAL A 170 -1.58 4.69 -7.82
CA VAL A 170 -2.79 5.37 -8.31
C VAL A 170 -2.89 5.16 -9.82
N ILE A 171 -4.08 4.87 -10.33
CA ILE A 171 -4.37 4.88 -11.77
C ILE A 171 -4.93 6.27 -12.13
N ASP A 172 -4.21 7.00 -12.98
CA ASP A 172 -4.68 8.26 -13.55
C ASP A 172 -5.73 7.99 -14.65
N ARG A 173 -6.90 8.57 -14.50
CA ARG A 173 -8.02 8.42 -15.44
C ARG A 173 -7.74 9.05 -16.81
N ASP A 174 -6.88 10.05 -16.85
CA ASP A 174 -6.66 10.90 -18.02
C ASP A 174 -5.52 10.39 -18.91
N LEU A 175 -4.81 9.35 -18.47
CA LEU A 175 -3.67 8.78 -19.19
C LEU A 175 -3.90 7.32 -19.59
N PRO A 176 -3.35 6.86 -20.74
CA PRO A 176 -3.36 5.45 -21.11
C PRO A 176 -2.27 4.67 -20.36
N LEU A 177 -2.38 3.33 -20.27
CA LEU A 177 -1.27 2.46 -19.88
C LEU A 177 -0.08 2.59 -20.84
N PRO A 178 1.16 2.52 -20.31
CA PRO A 178 1.53 2.33 -18.90
C PRO A 178 1.60 3.63 -18.11
N ASP A 179 1.46 4.81 -18.75
CA ASP A 179 1.66 6.14 -18.17
C ASP A 179 0.57 6.52 -17.14
N SER A 180 -0.56 5.79 -17.13
CA SER A 180 -1.63 5.98 -16.15
C SER A 180 -1.26 5.51 -14.74
N ILE A 181 -0.25 4.64 -14.58
CA ILE A 181 0.17 4.15 -13.27
C ILE A 181 1.14 5.14 -12.63
N VAL A 182 0.70 5.74 -11.54
CA VAL A 182 1.52 6.66 -10.73
C VAL A 182 1.88 5.98 -9.41
N TRP A 183 3.18 5.83 -9.17
CA TRP A 183 3.71 5.27 -7.93
C TRP A 183 3.91 6.38 -6.91
N VAL A 184 3.34 6.19 -5.72
CA VAL A 184 3.33 7.20 -4.66
C VAL A 184 4.37 6.90 -3.59
N GLN A 185 4.54 5.62 -3.25
CA GLN A 185 5.48 5.16 -2.23
C GLN A 185 5.97 3.75 -2.54
N ALA A 186 7.23 3.47 -2.15
CA ALA A 186 7.76 2.11 -2.09
C ALA A 186 8.57 1.94 -0.79
N ARG A 187 8.40 0.80 -0.15
CA ARG A 187 9.14 0.44 1.07
C ARG A 187 9.28 -1.08 1.18
N ALA A 188 10.24 -1.55 1.96
CA ALA A 188 10.35 -2.96 2.29
C ALA A 188 9.06 -3.46 2.97
N ALA A 189 8.50 -4.55 2.47
CA ALA A 189 7.31 -5.16 3.02
C ALA A 189 7.58 -5.76 4.41
N LYS A 190 6.57 -5.69 5.28
CA LYS A 190 6.55 -6.44 6.53
C LYS A 190 5.63 -7.65 6.33
N TYR A 191 6.14 -8.84 6.59
CA TYR A 191 5.38 -10.08 6.42
C TYR A 191 5.75 -11.09 7.49
N ALA A 192 4.87 -12.08 7.72
CA ALA A 192 5.15 -13.20 8.59
C ALA A 192 6.32 -14.00 8.01
N ALA A 193 7.24 -14.47 8.87
CA ALA A 193 8.21 -15.46 8.42
C ALA A 193 7.45 -16.66 7.84
N PRO A 194 7.89 -17.22 6.69
CA PRO A 194 7.26 -18.42 6.16
C PRO A 194 7.19 -19.45 7.29
N ARG A 195 5.99 -19.99 7.55
CA ARG A 195 5.88 -21.15 8.44
C ARG A 195 6.75 -22.22 7.83
N LYS A 196 7.84 -22.58 8.50
CA LYS A 196 8.47 -23.87 8.26
C LYS A 196 7.33 -24.87 8.50
N GLU A 197 6.90 -25.59 7.48
CA GLU A 197 6.13 -26.82 7.70
C GLU A 197 6.92 -27.56 8.76
N ALA A 198 6.28 -27.77 9.91
CA ALA A 198 6.92 -28.54 10.98
C ALA A 198 7.19 -29.88 10.34
N ASP A 199 8.46 -30.18 10.12
CA ASP A 199 8.89 -31.41 9.47
C ASP A 199 8.13 -32.51 10.17
N ALA A 200 7.28 -33.25 9.43
CA ALA A 200 6.46 -34.30 10.04
C ALA A 200 7.37 -35.30 10.81
N ASP A 201 8.59 -35.46 10.33
CA ASP A 201 9.67 -36.21 10.97
C ASP A 201 10.10 -35.59 12.31
N TYR A 202 10.14 -34.26 12.44
CA TYR A 202 10.48 -33.60 13.70
C TYR A 202 9.38 -33.78 14.75
N ILE A 203 8.10 -33.71 14.34
CA ILE A 203 6.96 -33.92 15.25
C ILE A 203 6.92 -35.39 15.69
N VAL A 204 7.16 -36.32 14.78
CA VAL A 204 7.23 -37.75 15.07
C VAL A 204 8.41 -38.05 16.00
N ASP A 205 9.58 -37.46 15.78
CA ASP A 205 10.76 -37.66 16.63
C ASP A 205 10.55 -37.10 18.05
N GLN A 206 9.89 -35.93 18.18
CA GLN A 206 9.47 -35.38 19.47
C GLN A 206 8.45 -36.28 20.19
N MET A 207 7.45 -36.82 19.46
CA MET A 207 6.48 -37.73 20.04
C MET A 207 7.17 -39.02 20.50
N VAL A 208 8.05 -39.61 19.70
CA VAL A 208 8.79 -40.84 20.04
C VAL A 208 9.68 -40.62 21.28
N ARG A 209 10.27 -39.45 21.45
CA ARG A 209 11.05 -39.13 22.67
C ARG A 209 10.19 -38.99 23.92
N LEU A 210 8.96 -38.46 23.82
CA LEU A 210 8.01 -38.38 24.93
C LEU A 210 7.48 -39.73 25.40
N PHE A 211 7.40 -40.73 24.51
CA PHE A 211 6.91 -42.09 24.85
C PHE A 211 8.03 -43.06 25.25
N ARG A 212 9.30 -42.65 25.27
CA ARG A 212 10.45 -43.45 25.72
C ARG A 212 10.88 -43.15 27.18
N GLN A 213 10.15 -42.35 27.90
CA GLN A 213 10.28 -42.15 29.36
C GLN A 213 9.16 -42.91 30.07
#